data_4625ce6752293fe09346bf1b779270f0
#
_entry.id   4625ce6752293fe09346bf1b779270f0
#
_cell.length_a   1.000
_cell.length_b   1.000
_cell.length_c   1.000
_cell.angle_alpha   90.00
_cell.angle_beta   90.00
_cell.angle_gamma   90.00
#
_symmetry.space_group_name_H-M   'P 1'
#
loop_
_entity.id
_entity.type
_entity.pdbx_description
1 polymer ?
#
loop_
_entity_poly.entity_id
_entity_poly.type
_entity_poly.pdbx_seq_one_letter_code
_entity_poly.pdbx_strand_id
1 'polypeptide(L)'
;MKKLIIFVVSLFFISGVSSFGEITPVKRSLYIELPGPGFSIPTKKPVQPALSQLLSNKDYELFELALDKADEYKWDRVTGISSNIKNETAKETLDWLKYYNGAGNLTFSDYRTYIKKNSNWPEIEKIKLKAESKITFRDNYEDLIDYFSDNPPETGWGRIYLGNALLNSGKSEEGKRLIIDGYIGGSFTRKEQSQIIKTYKSILNKNHHQRRINKLLWDGKYRTAARLVKYVDKD
;
A
#
# COMPACT_ATOMS: atom_id res chain seq x y z
N MET A 1 -5.74 -1.70 -15.39
CA MET A 1 -6.14 -1.60 -13.99
C MET A 1 -7.33 -2.49 -13.64
N LYS A 2 -8.47 -2.49 -14.41
CA LYS A 2 -9.59 -3.43 -14.19
C LYS A 2 -9.17 -4.91 -14.05
N LYS A 3 -8.21 -5.38 -14.84
CA LYS A 3 -7.70 -6.77 -14.76
C LYS A 3 -6.95 -7.06 -13.44
N LEU A 4 -6.28 -6.05 -12.86
CA LEU A 4 -5.54 -6.21 -11.61
C LEU A 4 -6.48 -6.26 -10.41
N ILE A 5 -7.52 -5.42 -10.40
CA ILE A 5 -8.53 -5.38 -9.33
C ILE A 5 -9.35 -6.68 -9.31
N ILE A 6 -9.75 -7.20 -10.49
CA ILE A 6 -10.46 -8.49 -10.60
C ILE A 6 -9.59 -9.64 -10.09
N PHE A 7 -8.27 -9.61 -10.36
CA PHE A 7 -7.35 -10.65 -9.91
C PHE A 7 -7.16 -10.62 -8.38
N VAL A 8 -7.08 -9.43 -7.78
CA VAL A 8 -6.94 -9.29 -6.32
C VAL A 8 -8.22 -9.72 -5.59
N VAL A 9 -9.39 -9.33 -6.12
CA VAL A 9 -10.69 -9.77 -5.56
C VAL A 9 -10.85 -11.28 -5.69
N SER A 10 -10.42 -11.89 -6.81
CA SER A 10 -10.48 -13.34 -7.01
C SER A 10 -9.56 -14.11 -6.05
N LEU A 11 -8.38 -13.56 -5.70
CA LEU A 11 -7.48 -14.20 -4.74
C LEU A 11 -8.04 -14.25 -3.31
N PHE A 12 -8.82 -13.24 -2.91
CA PHE A 12 -9.48 -13.23 -1.60
C PHE A 12 -10.54 -14.32 -1.44
N PHE A 13 -11.14 -14.78 -2.55
CA PHE A 13 -12.21 -15.79 -2.52
C PHE A 13 -11.72 -17.23 -2.64
N ILE A 14 -10.41 -17.45 -2.95
CA ILE A 14 -9.88 -18.81 -3.20
C ILE A 14 -9.33 -19.49 -1.93
N SER A 15 -9.03 -18.74 -0.86
CA SER A 15 -8.37 -19.30 0.33
C SER A 15 -9.28 -20.03 1.34
N GLY A 16 -10.56 -20.24 1.02
CA GLY A 16 -11.53 -20.81 1.97
C GLY A 16 -12.33 -22.03 1.50
N VAL A 17 -12.14 -22.60 0.30
CA VAL A 17 -12.97 -23.72 -0.16
C VAL A 17 -12.15 -24.91 -0.66
N SER A 18 -12.00 -25.91 0.18
CA SER A 18 -11.61 -27.28 -0.22
C SER A 18 -12.84 -27.99 -0.77
N SER A 19 -12.93 -28.12 -2.05
CA SER A 19 -13.62 -29.06 -2.93
C SER A 19 -14.33 -28.35 -4.09
N PHE A 20 -13.68 -28.42 -5.24
CA PHE A 20 -14.31 -28.01 -6.52
C PHE A 20 -15.16 -29.18 -7.04
N GLY A 21 -16.50 -29.02 -6.97
CA GLY A 21 -17.39 -29.73 -7.87
C GLY A 21 -17.35 -29.02 -9.24
N GLU A 22 -17.25 -29.78 -10.32
CA GLU A 22 -17.33 -29.27 -11.68
C GLU A 22 -18.56 -28.40 -11.88
N ILE A 23 -18.36 -27.10 -12.16
CA ILE A 23 -19.41 -26.19 -12.55
C ILE A 23 -19.66 -26.39 -14.04
N THR A 24 -20.59 -27.25 -14.40
CA THR A 24 -21.09 -27.34 -15.77
C THR A 24 -21.93 -26.09 -16.08
N PRO A 25 -21.67 -25.40 -17.20
CA PRO A 25 -22.50 -24.26 -17.57
C PRO A 25 -23.92 -24.73 -17.89
N VAL A 26 -24.88 -24.31 -17.07
CA VAL A 26 -26.31 -24.53 -17.36
C VAL A 26 -26.70 -23.70 -18.58
N LYS A 27 -26.99 -24.37 -19.70
CA LYS A 27 -27.58 -23.72 -20.86
C LYS A 27 -28.91 -23.10 -20.44
N ARG A 28 -28.98 -21.77 -20.37
CA ARG A 28 -30.25 -21.06 -20.22
C ARG A 28 -31.08 -21.34 -21.48
N SER A 29 -32.21 -22.04 -21.29
CA SER A 29 -33.27 -22.11 -22.32
C SER A 29 -33.88 -20.71 -22.49
N LEU A 30 -33.71 -20.13 -23.68
CA LEU A 30 -34.26 -18.81 -24.05
C LEU A 30 -35.76 -18.88 -24.46
N TYR A 31 -36.39 -20.03 -24.35
CA TYR A 31 -37.80 -20.18 -24.69
C TYR A 31 -38.63 -20.23 -23.40
N ILE A 32 -39.34 -19.11 -23.16
CA ILE A 32 -40.48 -19.10 -22.24
C ILE A 32 -41.68 -19.53 -23.06
N GLU A 33 -42.12 -20.78 -22.92
CA GLU A 33 -43.43 -21.17 -23.41
C GLU A 33 -44.47 -20.38 -22.62
N LEU A 34 -45.22 -19.53 -23.36
CA LEU A 34 -46.36 -18.82 -22.78
C LEU A 34 -47.45 -19.85 -22.48
N PRO A 35 -47.89 -19.97 -21.23
CA PRO A 35 -48.96 -20.90 -20.88
C PRO A 35 -50.27 -20.51 -21.53
N GLY A 36 -51.09 -21.52 -21.88
CA GLY A 36 -52.41 -21.34 -22.48
C GLY A 36 -53.46 -20.66 -21.58
N PRO A 37 -54.66 -20.46 -22.01
CA PRO A 37 -55.74 -19.76 -21.28
C PRO A 37 -56.03 -20.50 -19.95
N GLY A 38 -55.76 -19.84 -18.82
CA GLY A 38 -55.82 -20.39 -17.46
C GLY A 38 -54.63 -19.95 -16.56
N PHE A 39 -53.79 -19.04 -17.07
CA PHE A 39 -52.59 -18.57 -16.43
C PHE A 39 -52.86 -17.81 -15.14
N SER A 40 -52.35 -18.35 -14.01
CA SER A 40 -52.36 -17.62 -12.74
C SER A 40 -51.14 -16.65 -12.71
N ILE A 41 -51.46 -15.38 -12.55
CA ILE A 41 -50.41 -14.37 -12.33
C ILE A 41 -49.66 -14.73 -11.06
N PRO A 42 -48.30 -14.85 -11.08
CA PRO A 42 -47.51 -15.10 -9.89
C PRO A 42 -47.78 -14.01 -8.87
N THR A 43 -48.28 -14.36 -7.70
CA THR A 43 -48.52 -13.43 -6.58
C THR A 43 -47.26 -12.99 -5.87
N LYS A 44 -46.13 -13.59 -6.19
CA LYS A 44 -44.83 -13.19 -5.67
C LYS A 44 -43.92 -12.77 -6.82
N LYS A 45 -43.28 -11.62 -6.64
CA LYS A 45 -42.22 -11.17 -7.54
C LYS A 45 -41.14 -12.24 -7.62
N PRO A 46 -40.67 -12.66 -8.81
CA PRO A 46 -39.59 -13.61 -8.95
C PRO A 46 -38.40 -13.14 -8.09
N VAL A 47 -37.88 -14.03 -7.26
CA VAL A 47 -36.63 -13.74 -6.49
C VAL A 47 -35.52 -13.65 -7.53
N GLN A 48 -34.93 -12.48 -7.66
CA GLN A 48 -33.75 -12.33 -8.50
C GLN A 48 -32.64 -13.23 -7.94
N PRO A 49 -31.91 -13.95 -8.80
CA PRO A 49 -30.77 -14.73 -8.32
C PRO A 49 -29.78 -13.81 -7.62
N ALA A 50 -29.18 -14.29 -6.55
CA ALA A 50 -28.16 -13.52 -5.84
C ALA A 50 -26.99 -13.22 -6.78
N LEU A 51 -26.57 -11.97 -6.84
CA LEU A 51 -25.41 -11.52 -7.62
C LEU A 51 -24.09 -12.01 -7.02
N SER A 52 -24.09 -12.30 -5.71
CA SER A 52 -22.97 -12.81 -4.94
C SER A 52 -23.45 -13.77 -3.88
N GLN A 53 -22.63 -14.78 -3.53
CA GLN A 53 -22.89 -15.68 -2.40
C GLN A 53 -22.47 -15.05 -1.05
N LEU A 54 -21.64 -13.99 -1.08
CA LEU A 54 -21.01 -13.37 0.08
C LEU A 54 -21.62 -12.02 0.43
N LEU A 55 -22.16 -11.31 -0.57
CA LEU A 55 -22.70 -9.98 -0.41
C LEU A 55 -24.22 -10.00 -0.70
N SER A 56 -24.97 -9.19 0.03
CA SER A 56 -26.32 -8.86 -0.39
C SER A 56 -26.30 -8.19 -1.78
N ASN A 57 -27.38 -8.30 -2.56
CA ASN A 57 -27.42 -7.67 -3.88
C ASN A 57 -27.13 -6.17 -3.80
N LYS A 58 -27.62 -5.49 -2.74
CA LYS A 58 -27.37 -4.08 -2.51
C LYS A 58 -25.89 -3.79 -2.22
N ASP A 59 -25.25 -4.58 -1.35
CA ASP A 59 -23.84 -4.40 -1.03
C ASP A 59 -22.97 -4.74 -2.23
N TYR A 60 -23.35 -5.73 -3.05
CA TYR A 60 -22.66 -6.06 -4.29
C TYR A 60 -22.67 -4.89 -5.28
N GLU A 61 -23.83 -4.31 -5.55
CA GLU A 61 -23.98 -3.15 -6.46
C GLU A 61 -23.16 -1.95 -5.98
N LEU A 62 -23.20 -1.67 -4.66
CA LEU A 62 -22.41 -0.59 -4.07
C LEU A 62 -20.93 -0.87 -4.13
N PHE A 63 -20.50 -2.09 -3.88
CA PHE A 63 -19.11 -2.49 -3.93
C PHE A 63 -18.54 -2.39 -5.35
N GLU A 64 -19.30 -2.89 -6.36
CA GLU A 64 -18.93 -2.77 -7.76
C GLU A 64 -18.84 -1.30 -8.20
N LEU A 65 -19.81 -0.46 -7.82
CA LEU A 65 -19.75 0.98 -8.06
C LEU A 65 -18.54 1.63 -7.39
N ALA A 66 -18.18 1.23 -6.16
CA ALA A 66 -17.02 1.75 -5.47
C ALA A 66 -15.69 1.37 -6.18
N LEU A 67 -15.60 0.14 -6.71
CA LEU A 67 -14.46 -0.31 -7.50
C LEU A 67 -14.31 0.49 -8.79
N ASP A 68 -15.42 0.76 -9.50
CA ASP A 68 -15.40 1.62 -10.68
C ASP A 68 -14.91 3.04 -10.35
N LYS A 69 -15.31 3.60 -9.21
CA LYS A 69 -14.82 4.91 -8.76
C LYS A 69 -13.35 4.87 -8.32
N ALA A 70 -12.89 3.76 -7.76
CA ALA A 70 -11.47 3.57 -7.45
C ALA A 70 -10.61 3.53 -8.73
N ASP A 71 -11.07 2.86 -9.78
CA ASP A 71 -10.41 2.85 -11.10
C ASP A 71 -10.34 4.24 -11.74
N GLU A 72 -11.33 5.10 -11.47
CA GLU A 72 -11.35 6.51 -11.87
C GLU A 72 -10.52 7.41 -10.93
N TYR A 73 -9.84 6.86 -9.91
CA TYR A 73 -9.12 7.59 -8.86
C TYR A 73 -9.99 8.57 -8.04
N LYS A 74 -11.30 8.38 -7.99
CA LYS A 74 -12.27 9.22 -7.26
C LYS A 74 -12.49 8.73 -5.83
N TRP A 75 -11.43 8.78 -5.01
CA TRP A 75 -11.40 8.17 -3.68
C TRP A 75 -12.40 8.79 -2.68
N ASP A 76 -12.74 10.05 -2.82
CA ASP A 76 -13.80 10.67 -2.00
C ASP A 76 -15.17 10.02 -2.28
N ARG A 77 -15.42 9.68 -3.56
CA ARG A 77 -16.64 8.94 -3.95
C ARG A 77 -16.61 7.51 -3.42
N VAL A 78 -15.47 6.83 -3.49
CA VAL A 78 -15.30 5.50 -2.89
C VAL A 78 -15.64 5.52 -1.41
N THR A 79 -15.12 6.49 -0.66
CA THR A 79 -15.40 6.64 0.78
C THR A 79 -16.90 6.86 1.03
N GLY A 80 -17.55 7.75 0.25
CA GLY A 80 -18.98 8.01 0.37
C GLY A 80 -19.86 6.80 0.03
N ILE A 81 -19.48 5.98 -0.94
CA ILE A 81 -20.20 4.76 -1.30
C ILE A 81 -19.97 3.69 -0.23
N SER A 82 -18.73 3.50 0.22
CA SER A 82 -18.34 2.53 1.25
C SER A 82 -19.12 2.69 2.54
N SER A 83 -19.44 3.93 2.95
CA SER A 83 -20.24 4.19 4.15
C SER A 83 -21.66 3.60 4.12
N ASN A 84 -22.20 3.31 2.93
CA ASN A 84 -23.52 2.73 2.73
C ASN A 84 -23.51 1.21 2.57
N ILE A 85 -22.33 0.58 2.46
CA ILE A 85 -22.18 -0.87 2.45
C ILE A 85 -22.35 -1.38 3.88
N LYS A 86 -23.06 -2.48 4.06
CA LYS A 86 -23.27 -3.12 5.38
C LYS A 86 -22.25 -4.21 5.66
N ASN A 87 -21.77 -4.88 4.63
CA ASN A 87 -20.79 -5.97 4.77
C ASN A 87 -19.42 -5.40 5.14
N GLU A 88 -18.91 -5.76 6.32
CA GLU A 88 -17.64 -5.22 6.84
C GLU A 88 -16.43 -5.65 5.99
N THR A 89 -16.39 -6.88 5.51
CA THR A 89 -15.28 -7.35 4.66
C THR A 89 -15.19 -6.55 3.37
N ALA A 90 -16.33 -6.18 2.78
CA ALA A 90 -16.35 -5.33 1.58
C ALA A 90 -15.81 -3.92 1.89
N LYS A 91 -16.17 -3.33 3.03
CA LYS A 91 -15.62 -2.04 3.48
C LYS A 91 -14.11 -2.13 3.70
N GLU A 92 -13.66 -3.14 4.44
CA GLU A 92 -12.24 -3.36 4.72
C GLU A 92 -11.43 -3.58 3.44
N THR A 93 -12.01 -4.26 2.44
CA THR A 93 -11.39 -4.43 1.12
C THR A 93 -11.22 -3.10 0.39
N LEU A 94 -12.22 -2.21 0.44
CA LEU A 94 -12.12 -0.87 -0.15
C LEU A 94 -11.08 0.01 0.58
N ASP A 95 -11.01 -0.09 1.91
CA ASP A 95 -9.98 0.57 2.71
C ASP A 95 -8.59 0.03 2.35
N TRP A 96 -8.41 -1.28 2.30
CA TRP A 96 -7.17 -1.90 1.85
C TRP A 96 -6.75 -1.37 0.47
N LEU A 97 -7.67 -1.33 -0.49
CA LEU A 97 -7.40 -0.86 -1.84
C LEU A 97 -6.93 0.61 -1.85
N LYS A 98 -7.52 1.45 -0.98
CA LYS A 98 -7.12 2.85 -0.78
C LYS A 98 -5.67 2.97 -0.31
N TYR A 99 -5.30 2.25 0.76
CA TYR A 99 -3.93 2.26 1.29
C TYR A 99 -2.94 1.60 0.33
N TYR A 100 -3.32 0.50 -0.30
CA TYR A 100 -2.52 -0.19 -1.30
C TYR A 100 -2.21 0.70 -2.51
N ASN A 101 -3.15 1.51 -2.99
CA ASN A 101 -2.94 2.45 -4.09
C ASN A 101 -2.25 3.75 -3.64
N GLY A 102 -2.18 4.04 -2.36
CA GLY A 102 -1.66 5.30 -1.83
C GLY A 102 -2.56 6.49 -2.16
N ALA A 103 -3.86 6.24 -2.14
CA ALA A 103 -4.89 7.14 -2.62
C ALA A 103 -5.25 8.22 -1.60
N GLY A 104 -5.63 9.39 -2.11
CA GLY A 104 -6.00 10.54 -1.28
C GLY A 104 -4.78 11.18 -0.58
N ASN A 105 -5.07 12.01 0.40
CA ASN A 105 -4.06 12.74 1.18
C ASN A 105 -3.63 11.95 2.43
N LEU A 106 -3.38 10.63 2.28
CA LEU A 106 -2.95 9.78 3.38
C LEU A 106 -1.60 10.25 3.93
N THR A 107 -1.55 10.44 5.25
CA THR A 107 -0.37 10.80 6.02
C THR A 107 0.34 9.55 6.55
N PHE A 108 1.55 9.71 7.09
CA PHE A 108 2.23 8.63 7.81
C PHE A 108 1.38 8.10 8.99
N SER A 109 0.73 8.98 9.75
CA SER A 109 -0.15 8.60 10.86
C SER A 109 -1.32 7.70 10.41
N ASP A 110 -1.93 8.00 9.24
CA ASP A 110 -2.99 7.16 8.68
C ASP A 110 -2.48 5.76 8.35
N TYR A 111 -1.31 5.67 7.70
CA TYR A 111 -0.67 4.40 7.38
C TYR A 111 -0.30 3.61 8.63
N ARG A 112 0.30 4.24 9.63
CA ARG A 112 0.68 3.62 10.90
C ARG A 112 -0.54 3.00 11.59
N THR A 113 -1.64 3.76 11.69
CA THR A 113 -2.90 3.28 12.28
C THR A 113 -3.48 2.10 11.50
N TYR A 114 -3.47 2.19 10.17
CA TYR A 114 -3.95 1.12 9.31
C TYR A 114 -3.12 -0.15 9.46
N ILE A 115 -1.79 -0.07 9.38
CA ILE A 115 -0.87 -1.20 9.48
C ILE A 115 -1.00 -1.91 10.82
N LYS A 116 -1.11 -1.14 11.93
CA LYS A 116 -1.29 -1.70 13.28
C LYS A 116 -2.57 -2.54 13.39
N LYS A 117 -3.66 -2.10 12.76
CA LYS A 117 -4.95 -2.82 12.76
C LYS A 117 -4.96 -4.00 11.81
N ASN A 118 -4.22 -3.93 10.70
CA ASN A 118 -4.38 -4.81 9.54
C ASN A 118 -3.07 -5.53 9.16
N SER A 119 -2.24 -5.90 10.14
CA SER A 119 -0.90 -6.47 9.91
C SER A 119 -0.89 -7.76 9.09
N ASN A 120 -2.00 -8.52 9.07
CA ASN A 120 -2.13 -9.79 8.35
C ASN A 120 -2.80 -9.65 6.97
N TRP A 121 -3.06 -8.42 6.52
CA TRP A 121 -3.68 -8.21 5.22
C TRP A 121 -2.69 -8.44 4.08
N PRO A 122 -3.18 -8.90 2.90
CA PRO A 122 -2.32 -9.12 1.74
C PRO A 122 -1.51 -7.87 1.36
N GLU A 123 -0.29 -8.11 0.85
CA GLU A 123 0.59 -7.05 0.35
C GLU A 123 0.90 -5.96 1.39
N ILE A 124 0.83 -6.29 2.68
CA ILE A 124 1.08 -5.32 3.76
C ILE A 124 2.48 -4.69 3.65
N GLU A 125 3.46 -5.43 3.15
CA GLU A 125 4.82 -4.90 2.94
C GLU A 125 4.86 -3.76 1.91
N LYS A 126 4.02 -3.82 0.87
CA LYS A 126 3.88 -2.68 -0.06
C LYS A 126 3.23 -1.47 0.60
N ILE A 127 2.30 -1.70 1.51
CA ILE A 127 1.66 -0.63 2.29
C ILE A 127 2.68 -0.01 3.26
N LYS A 128 3.56 -0.81 3.89
CA LYS A 128 4.67 -0.32 4.73
C LYS A 128 5.65 0.55 3.93
N LEU A 129 6.02 0.14 2.71
CA LEU A 129 6.86 0.97 1.83
C LEU A 129 6.20 2.33 1.50
N LYS A 130 4.87 2.35 1.31
CA LYS A 130 4.14 3.60 1.12
C LYS A 130 4.12 4.44 2.39
N ALA A 131 3.94 3.82 3.57
CA ALA A 131 4.04 4.50 4.85
C ALA A 131 5.38 5.22 4.99
N GLU A 132 6.51 4.53 4.73
CA GLU A 132 7.84 5.14 4.75
C GLU A 132 7.96 6.35 3.80
N SER A 133 7.32 6.29 2.63
CA SER A 133 7.33 7.39 1.65
C SER A 133 6.56 8.64 2.12
N LYS A 134 5.72 8.51 3.16
CA LYS A 134 4.94 9.60 3.74
C LYS A 134 5.59 10.21 4.96
N ILE A 135 6.63 9.58 5.51
CA ILE A 135 7.36 10.14 6.65
C ILE A 135 8.06 11.43 6.28
N THR A 136 8.02 12.38 7.18
CA THR A 136 8.68 13.67 7.08
C THR A 136 9.49 13.96 8.36
N PHE A 137 10.37 14.96 8.32
CA PHE A 137 11.08 15.44 9.53
C PHE A 137 10.19 16.18 10.55
N ARG A 138 8.88 16.29 10.27
CA ARG A 138 7.90 16.89 11.19
C ARG A 138 7.14 15.86 12.00
N ASP A 139 7.25 14.57 11.63
CA ASP A 139 6.59 13.50 12.35
C ASP A 139 7.22 13.32 13.73
N ASN A 140 6.40 12.90 14.69
CA ASN A 140 6.82 12.72 16.07
C ASN A 140 7.87 11.60 16.18
N TYR A 141 8.96 11.84 16.91
CA TYR A 141 10.06 10.89 17.02
C TYR A 141 9.68 9.61 17.76
N GLU A 142 8.85 9.70 18.79
CA GLU A 142 8.38 8.54 19.55
C GLU A 142 7.49 7.65 18.66
N ASP A 143 6.61 8.25 17.86
CA ASP A 143 5.76 7.55 16.90
C ASP A 143 6.57 6.83 15.82
N LEU A 144 7.67 7.43 15.35
CA LEU A 144 8.58 6.81 14.40
C LEU A 144 9.33 5.63 15.02
N ILE A 145 9.83 5.79 16.24
CA ILE A 145 10.55 4.73 16.97
C ILE A 145 9.59 3.56 17.25
N ASP A 146 8.37 3.84 17.71
CA ASP A 146 7.34 2.82 17.96
C ASP A 146 6.99 2.06 16.67
N TYR A 147 6.73 2.80 15.58
CA TYR A 147 6.41 2.18 14.29
C TYR A 147 7.53 1.26 13.79
N PHE A 148 8.77 1.73 13.84
CA PHE A 148 9.92 0.99 13.34
C PHE A 148 10.40 -0.13 14.29
N SER A 149 9.90 -0.21 15.52
CA SER A 149 10.17 -1.34 16.42
C SER A 149 9.57 -2.65 15.88
N ASP A 150 8.37 -2.55 15.31
CA ASP A 150 7.64 -3.70 14.74
C ASP A 150 7.84 -3.82 13.22
N ASN A 151 8.26 -2.74 12.56
CA ASN A 151 8.38 -2.65 11.11
C ASN A 151 9.77 -2.10 10.73
N PRO A 152 10.82 -2.93 10.68
CA PRO A 152 12.17 -2.47 10.36
C PRO A 152 12.22 -1.66 9.05
N PRO A 153 13.00 -0.56 8.98
CA PRO A 153 12.99 0.32 7.81
C PRO A 153 13.55 -0.35 6.57
N GLU A 154 12.77 -0.38 5.52
CA GLU A 154 13.10 -0.98 4.22
C GLU A 154 13.89 -0.02 3.33
N THR A 155 13.57 1.28 3.38
CA THR A 155 14.16 2.28 2.50
C THR A 155 15.36 3.01 3.13
N GLY A 156 16.17 3.64 2.28
CA GLY A 156 17.22 4.54 2.79
C GLY A 156 16.66 5.74 3.54
N TRP A 157 15.50 6.25 3.12
CA TRP A 157 14.81 7.32 3.84
C TRP A 157 14.23 6.82 5.18
N GLY A 158 13.63 5.64 5.22
CA GLY A 158 13.15 5.03 6.47
C GLY A 158 14.26 4.94 7.51
N ARG A 159 15.46 4.45 7.13
CA ARG A 159 16.64 4.41 8.00
C ARG A 159 17.09 5.79 8.47
N ILE A 160 17.07 6.79 7.58
CA ILE A 160 17.45 8.17 7.92
C ILE A 160 16.43 8.78 8.88
N TYR A 161 15.14 8.59 8.68
CA TYR A 161 14.11 9.12 9.57
C TYR A 161 14.16 8.47 10.94
N LEU A 162 14.28 7.14 11.04
CA LEU A 162 14.47 6.45 12.30
C LEU A 162 15.78 6.90 12.98
N GLY A 163 16.87 6.97 12.22
CA GLY A 163 18.15 7.45 12.75
C GLY A 163 18.06 8.86 13.31
N ASN A 164 17.35 9.77 12.62
CA ASN A 164 17.10 11.12 13.11
C ASN A 164 16.25 11.13 14.40
N ALA A 165 15.22 10.30 14.46
CA ALA A 165 14.37 10.16 15.65
C ALA A 165 15.20 9.68 16.86
N LEU A 166 16.04 8.66 16.67
CA LEU A 166 16.91 8.12 17.71
C LEU A 166 17.95 9.14 18.19
N LEU A 167 18.55 9.93 17.27
CA LEU A 167 19.46 11.02 17.67
C LEU A 167 18.77 12.01 18.61
N ASN A 168 17.56 12.41 18.29
CA ASN A 168 16.80 13.37 19.09
C ASN A 168 16.23 12.77 20.39
N SER A 169 16.18 11.44 20.49
CA SER A 169 15.76 10.70 21.69
C SER A 169 16.94 10.23 22.54
N GLY A 170 18.15 10.73 22.30
CA GLY A 170 19.35 10.43 23.09
C GLY A 170 20.09 9.14 22.70
N LYS A 171 19.60 8.34 21.76
CA LYS A 171 20.25 7.12 21.26
C LYS A 171 21.22 7.43 20.11
N SER A 172 22.25 8.24 20.44
CA SER A 172 23.12 8.88 19.45
C SER A 172 23.87 7.91 18.54
N GLU A 173 24.48 6.86 19.07
CA GLU A 173 25.30 5.96 18.25
C GLU A 173 24.48 5.09 17.30
N GLU A 174 23.33 4.61 17.77
CA GLU A 174 22.39 3.86 16.92
C GLU A 174 21.83 4.74 15.82
N GLY A 175 21.43 5.97 16.16
CA GLY A 175 20.91 6.96 15.20
C GLY A 175 21.94 7.29 14.12
N LYS A 176 23.22 7.54 14.49
CA LYS A 176 24.30 7.78 13.52
C LYS A 176 24.49 6.60 12.58
N ARG A 177 24.52 5.38 13.11
CA ARG A 177 24.66 4.16 12.30
C ARG A 177 23.56 4.05 11.24
N LEU A 178 22.30 4.23 11.63
CA LEU A 178 21.17 4.16 10.72
C LEU A 178 21.21 5.24 9.64
N ILE A 179 21.60 6.46 9.99
CA ILE A 179 21.77 7.54 9.00
C ILE A 179 22.88 7.18 7.99
N ILE A 180 24.01 6.65 8.46
CA ILE A 180 25.11 6.22 7.59
C ILE A 180 24.67 5.09 6.66
N ASP A 181 24.02 4.06 7.20
CA ASP A 181 23.54 2.92 6.41
C ASP A 181 22.46 3.33 5.42
N GLY A 182 21.52 4.17 5.84
CA GLY A 182 20.50 4.76 4.96
C GLY A 182 21.12 5.58 3.83
N TYR A 183 22.12 6.43 4.16
CA TYR A 183 22.86 7.21 3.16
C TYR A 183 23.60 6.31 2.17
N ILE A 184 24.32 5.31 2.64
CA ILE A 184 25.12 4.44 1.76
C ILE A 184 24.23 3.62 0.84
N GLY A 185 23.18 2.98 1.38
CA GLY A 185 22.34 2.02 0.66
C GLY A 185 21.15 2.62 -0.09
N GLY A 186 20.72 3.84 0.28
CA GLY A 186 19.49 4.42 -0.21
C GLY A 186 19.54 4.93 -1.66
N SER A 187 18.37 4.94 -2.29
CA SER A 187 18.18 5.59 -3.60
C SER A 187 17.62 7.00 -3.39
N PHE A 188 18.34 8.00 -3.90
CA PHE A 188 18.00 9.41 -3.72
C PHE A 188 18.12 10.18 -5.02
N THR A 189 17.26 11.15 -5.21
CA THR A 189 17.42 12.18 -6.24
C THR A 189 18.66 13.03 -5.94
N ARG A 190 19.11 13.81 -6.94
CA ARG A 190 20.24 14.74 -6.75
C ARG A 190 19.99 15.74 -5.62
N LYS A 191 18.77 16.26 -5.52
CA LYS A 191 18.37 17.23 -4.49
C LYS A 191 18.40 16.60 -3.10
N GLU A 192 17.79 15.43 -2.96
CA GLU A 192 17.75 14.69 -1.70
C GLU A 192 19.15 14.31 -1.21
N GLN A 193 19.99 13.76 -2.10
CA GLN A 193 21.37 13.43 -1.75
C GLN A 193 22.15 14.66 -1.24
N SER A 194 22.00 15.80 -1.90
CA SER A 194 22.65 17.05 -1.47
C SER A 194 22.13 17.52 -0.12
N GLN A 195 20.83 17.39 0.12
CA GLN A 195 20.19 17.73 1.40
C GLN A 195 20.71 16.82 2.53
N ILE A 196 20.79 15.52 2.31
CA ILE A 196 21.29 14.54 3.30
C ILE A 196 22.73 14.88 3.67
N ILE A 197 23.61 15.11 2.68
CA ILE A 197 25.02 15.47 2.92
C ILE A 197 25.14 16.77 3.72
N LYS A 198 24.35 17.77 3.39
CA LYS A 198 24.34 19.06 4.10
C LYS A 198 23.85 18.91 5.54
N THR A 199 22.75 18.18 5.74
CA THR A 199 22.11 18.01 7.05
C THR A 199 23.01 17.20 8.00
N TYR A 200 23.64 16.13 7.51
CA TYR A 200 24.42 15.19 8.31
C TYR A 200 25.93 15.32 8.08
N LYS A 201 26.41 16.53 7.72
CA LYS A 201 27.84 16.79 7.49
C LYS A 201 28.77 16.44 8.67
N SER A 202 28.27 16.50 9.89
CA SER A 202 29.00 16.13 11.12
C SER A 202 29.05 14.61 11.36
N ILE A 203 28.20 13.85 10.67
CA ILE A 203 28.13 12.38 10.79
C ILE A 203 28.81 11.72 9.60
N LEU A 204 28.60 12.28 8.39
CA LEU A 204 29.10 11.73 7.15
C LEU A 204 30.54 12.22 6.87
N ASN A 205 31.46 11.28 6.77
CA ASN A 205 32.88 11.56 6.49
C ASN A 205 33.32 11.00 5.11
N LYS A 206 34.58 11.25 4.72
CA LYS A 206 35.22 10.78 3.49
C LYS A 206 34.98 9.28 3.23
N ASN A 207 35.16 8.44 4.24
CA ASN A 207 34.96 6.98 4.12
C ASN A 207 33.50 6.63 3.79
N HIS A 208 32.52 7.30 4.40
CA HIS A 208 31.09 7.05 4.09
C HIS A 208 30.76 7.45 2.65
N HIS A 209 31.33 8.53 2.15
CA HIS A 209 31.18 8.93 0.73
C HIS A 209 31.82 7.90 -0.19
N GLN A 210 33.00 7.39 0.13
CA GLN A 210 33.68 6.34 -0.63
C GLN A 210 32.84 5.04 -0.70
N ARG A 211 32.35 4.59 0.46
CA ARG A 211 31.48 3.41 0.52
C ARG A 211 30.20 3.58 -0.33
N ARG A 212 29.60 4.79 -0.31
CA ARG A 212 28.46 5.09 -1.17
C ARG A 212 28.81 5.10 -2.64
N ILE A 213 29.96 5.67 -3.03
CA ILE A 213 30.46 5.64 -4.41
C ILE A 213 30.57 4.19 -4.88
N ASN A 214 31.24 3.35 -4.10
CA ASN A 214 31.43 1.93 -4.42
C ASN A 214 30.08 1.21 -4.61
N LYS A 215 29.11 1.43 -3.70
CA LYS A 215 27.77 0.87 -3.82
C LYS A 215 27.05 1.33 -5.10
N LEU A 216 27.13 2.61 -5.41
CA LEU A 216 26.51 3.16 -6.62
C LEU A 216 27.17 2.66 -7.91
N LEU A 217 28.48 2.46 -7.93
CA LEU A 217 29.20 1.85 -9.06
C LEU A 217 28.78 0.40 -9.26
N TRP A 218 28.68 -0.34 -8.17
CA TRP A 218 28.19 -1.73 -8.19
C TRP A 218 26.74 -1.85 -8.70
N ASP A 219 25.91 -0.88 -8.35
CA ASP A 219 24.51 -0.77 -8.84
C ASP A 219 24.40 -0.21 -10.27
N GLY A 220 25.50 0.04 -10.97
CA GLY A 220 25.49 0.64 -12.31
C GLY A 220 25.11 2.12 -12.36
N LYS A 221 25.04 2.81 -11.22
CA LYS A 221 24.61 4.21 -11.11
C LYS A 221 25.77 5.21 -11.27
N TYR A 222 26.56 5.06 -12.32
CA TYR A 222 27.83 5.78 -12.56
C TYR A 222 27.70 7.29 -12.49
N ARG A 223 26.64 7.88 -13.10
CA ARG A 223 26.41 9.34 -13.06
C ARG A 223 26.15 9.86 -11.65
N THR A 224 25.57 9.06 -10.79
CA THR A 224 25.31 9.42 -9.39
C THR A 224 26.60 9.30 -8.58
N ALA A 225 27.39 8.25 -8.80
CA ALA A 225 28.69 8.06 -8.17
C ALA A 225 29.66 9.20 -8.50
N ALA A 226 29.78 9.57 -9.77
CA ALA A 226 30.67 10.65 -10.22
C ALA A 226 30.43 11.99 -9.49
N ARG A 227 29.17 12.30 -9.15
CA ARG A 227 28.85 13.54 -8.40
C ARG A 227 29.37 13.55 -6.96
N LEU A 228 29.75 12.40 -6.41
CA LEU A 228 30.25 12.27 -5.04
C LEU A 228 31.78 12.32 -4.95
N VAL A 229 32.52 12.19 -6.07
CA VAL A 229 33.98 12.18 -6.12
C VAL A 229 34.56 13.39 -5.42
N LYS A 230 33.99 14.57 -5.61
CA LYS A 230 34.41 15.81 -4.93
C LYS A 230 34.40 15.78 -3.40
N TYR A 231 33.77 14.79 -2.78
CA TYR A 231 33.75 14.61 -1.32
C TYR A 231 34.81 13.64 -0.81
N VAL A 232 35.51 12.97 -1.74
CA VAL A 232 36.60 12.01 -1.42
C VAL A 232 37.98 12.48 -1.88
N ASP A 233 38.05 13.35 -2.91
CA ASP A 233 39.29 13.86 -3.49
C ASP A 233 39.84 15.13 -2.77
N LYS A 234 39.16 15.61 -1.73
CA LYS A 234 39.69 16.72 -0.92
C LYS A 234 40.58 16.15 0.16
N ASP A 235 41.87 16.26 -0.04
CA ASP A 235 42.89 16.21 1.01
C ASP A 235 42.87 17.50 1.83
#